data_0cff8cef70c690791bd4fad629ee82da
#
_entry.id   0cff8cef70c690791bd4fad629ee82da
#
_cell.length_a   1.000
_cell.length_b   1.000
_cell.length_c   1.000
_cell.angle_alpha   90.00
_cell.angle_beta   90.00
_cell.angle_gamma   90.00
#
_symmetry.space_group_name_H-M   'P 1'
#
loop_
_entity.id
_entity.type
_entity.pdbx_description
1 polymer ?
#
loop_
_entity_poly.entity_id
_entity_poly.type
_entity_poly.pdbx_seq_one_letter_code
_entity_poly.pdbx_strand_id
1 'polypeptide(L)'
;MKQELSLLENQLSYYRSQADYYSRLSRSNGTANFGISGRSQINIVAVRTVSGSMGELVYEGIIMTVHLELREGEGRLLINTEPKIGIDLQTSANTAILVAEELTNQSLKTTDVILTVIADSETEILDGPSAGAALTVALLAAINDETADPSILMTGTINPDGSIGKVGGLIEKALASARFDAKEFLVPYEQSVAVVYKTEETHPAPGLTIITTKPELIDIEDYIRDEGYELDIIEVNNIVEVYDSVILEE
;
A
#
# COMPACT_ATOMS: atom_id res chain seq x y z
N MET A 1 7.35 4.31 -26.96
CA MET A 1 8.34 3.22 -26.89
C MET A 1 8.73 2.85 -25.44
N LYS A 2 9.33 3.75 -24.59
CA LYS A 2 9.62 3.40 -23.18
C LYS A 2 8.36 3.18 -22.32
N GLN A 3 7.33 3.98 -22.47
CA GLN A 3 6.05 3.85 -21.76
C GLN A 3 5.28 2.59 -22.17
N GLU A 4 5.29 2.24 -23.45
CA GLU A 4 4.69 1.01 -23.96
C GLU A 4 5.43 -0.23 -23.45
N LEU A 5 6.76 -0.18 -23.32
CA LEU A 5 7.56 -1.26 -22.77
C LEU A 5 7.22 -1.50 -21.31
N SER A 6 7.13 -0.44 -20.51
CA SER A 6 6.74 -0.51 -19.10
C SER A 6 5.31 -1.06 -18.92
N LEU A 7 4.37 -0.65 -19.77
CA LEU A 7 3.01 -1.18 -19.74
C LEU A 7 2.97 -2.68 -20.07
N LEU A 8 3.73 -3.11 -21.08
CA LEU A 8 3.83 -4.51 -21.46
C LEU A 8 4.52 -5.37 -20.39
N GLU A 9 5.55 -4.83 -19.73
CA GLU A 9 6.22 -5.51 -18.61
C GLU A 9 5.25 -5.70 -17.42
N ASN A 10 4.47 -4.68 -17.08
CA ASN A 10 3.44 -4.77 -16.03
C ASN A 10 2.35 -5.78 -16.40
N GLN A 11 1.87 -5.78 -17.66
CA GLN A 11 0.92 -6.77 -18.14
C GLN A 11 1.49 -8.18 -18.11
N LEU A 12 2.76 -8.36 -18.48
CA LEU A 12 3.43 -9.65 -18.45
C LEU A 12 3.59 -10.19 -17.03
N SER A 13 3.97 -9.32 -16.10
CA SER A 13 4.04 -9.61 -14.67
C SER A 13 2.68 -10.05 -14.12
N TYR A 14 1.62 -9.31 -14.45
CA TYR A 14 0.25 -9.66 -14.09
C TYR A 14 -0.16 -11.04 -14.61
N TYR A 15 0.04 -11.32 -15.91
CA TYR A 15 -0.34 -12.63 -16.47
C TYR A 15 0.51 -13.78 -15.95
N ARG A 16 1.79 -13.53 -15.59
CA ARG A 16 2.62 -14.55 -14.93
C ARG A 16 2.09 -14.88 -13.53
N SER A 17 1.79 -13.88 -12.71
CA SER A 17 1.23 -14.10 -11.38
C SER A 17 -0.12 -14.83 -11.44
N GLN A 18 -0.98 -14.49 -12.40
CA GLN A 18 -2.23 -15.21 -12.68
C GLN A 18 -1.99 -16.66 -13.11
N ALA A 19 -1.04 -16.90 -14.00
CA ALA A 19 -0.73 -18.25 -14.47
C ALA A 19 -0.15 -19.11 -13.34
N ASP A 20 0.70 -18.56 -12.49
CA ASP A 20 1.24 -19.25 -11.31
C ASP A 20 0.14 -19.54 -10.29
N TYR A 21 -0.75 -18.58 -10.03
CA TYR A 21 -1.94 -18.78 -9.19
C TYR A 21 -2.78 -19.96 -9.69
N TYR A 22 -3.19 -19.96 -10.98
CA TYR A 22 -3.99 -21.05 -11.54
C TYR A 22 -3.22 -22.38 -11.63
N SER A 23 -1.90 -22.37 -11.80
CA SER A 23 -1.09 -23.58 -11.79
C SER A 23 -1.02 -24.24 -10.42
N ARG A 24 -0.97 -23.42 -9.36
CA ARG A 24 -1.04 -23.90 -7.96
C ARG A 24 -2.43 -24.44 -7.63
N LEU A 25 -3.50 -23.77 -8.12
CA LEU A 25 -4.88 -24.29 -8.02
C LEU A 25 -5.04 -25.69 -8.61
N SER A 26 -4.34 -26.02 -9.69
CA SER A 26 -4.46 -27.33 -10.35
C SER A 26 -3.63 -28.46 -9.68
N ARG A 27 -2.68 -28.13 -8.81
CA ARG A 27 -1.77 -29.13 -8.18
C ARG A 27 -2.27 -29.74 -6.87
N SER A 28 -3.36 -29.23 -6.28
CA SER A 28 -3.88 -29.74 -5.00
C SER A 28 -4.87 -30.86 -5.23
N ASN A 29 -4.38 -32.08 -5.21
CA ASN A 29 -5.20 -33.29 -5.07
C ASN A 29 -5.40 -33.61 -3.57
N GLY A 30 -6.65 -33.45 -3.10
CA GLY A 30 -7.29 -34.37 -2.18
C GLY A 30 -6.84 -34.40 -0.71
N THR A 31 -7.18 -33.37 0.05
CA THR A 31 -7.69 -33.49 1.42
C THR A 31 -8.86 -32.51 1.52
N ALA A 32 -9.98 -32.90 2.15
CA ALA A 32 -11.08 -31.98 2.40
C ALA A 32 -10.57 -30.90 3.37
N ASN A 33 -10.01 -29.82 2.82
CA ASN A 33 -9.71 -28.64 3.59
C ASN A 33 -11.02 -27.87 3.74
N PHE A 34 -11.48 -27.76 4.96
CA PHE A 34 -12.51 -26.77 5.32
C PHE A 34 -11.92 -25.38 5.08
N GLY A 35 -12.74 -24.44 4.59
CA GLY A 35 -12.29 -23.06 4.41
C GLY A 35 -11.89 -22.41 5.74
N ILE A 36 -10.96 -21.48 5.68
CA ILE A 36 -10.52 -20.68 6.82
C ILE A 36 -11.58 -19.59 7.06
N SER A 37 -11.88 -19.32 8.32
CA SER A 37 -12.70 -18.18 8.73
C SER A 37 -11.87 -17.27 9.61
N GLY A 38 -11.88 -15.97 9.33
CA GLY A 38 -11.14 -14.98 10.10
C GLY A 38 -11.51 -13.57 9.66
N ARG A 39 -11.11 -12.59 10.46
CA ARG A 39 -11.33 -11.17 10.16
C ARG A 39 -10.17 -10.36 10.66
N SER A 40 -9.87 -9.31 9.90
CA SER A 40 -8.91 -8.29 10.31
C SER A 40 -9.33 -6.93 9.81
N GLN A 41 -8.72 -5.91 10.38
CA GLN A 41 -8.86 -4.53 9.94
C GLN A 41 -7.48 -3.90 9.88
N ILE A 42 -7.21 -3.14 8.82
CA ILE A 42 -5.96 -2.39 8.68
C ILE A 42 -6.22 -1.06 7.99
N ASN A 43 -5.40 -0.06 8.32
CA ASN A 43 -5.42 1.22 7.63
C ASN A 43 -4.41 1.20 6.48
N ILE A 44 -4.83 1.69 5.32
CA ILE A 44 -3.98 1.87 4.14
C ILE A 44 -3.80 3.35 3.84
N VAL A 45 -2.63 3.70 3.35
CA VAL A 45 -2.27 5.07 2.99
C VAL A 45 -2.18 5.19 1.48
N ALA A 46 -2.90 6.14 0.91
CA ALA A 46 -2.91 6.41 -0.52
C ALA A 46 -2.69 7.89 -0.83
N VAL A 47 -2.48 8.21 -2.09
CA VAL A 47 -2.41 9.59 -2.59
C VAL A 47 -3.52 9.80 -3.59
N ARG A 48 -4.27 10.88 -3.43
CA ARG A 48 -5.25 11.34 -4.41
C ARG A 48 -4.83 12.67 -5.02
N THR A 49 -5.37 12.96 -6.18
CA THR A 49 -5.21 14.25 -6.84
C THR A 49 -6.43 15.10 -6.55
N VAL A 50 -6.21 16.31 -6.05
CA VAL A 50 -7.25 17.30 -5.79
C VAL A 50 -6.98 18.56 -6.61
N SER A 51 -8.04 19.31 -6.94
CA SER A 51 -7.89 20.61 -7.58
C SER A 51 -7.55 21.67 -6.53
N GLY A 52 -6.40 22.30 -6.68
CA GLY A 52 -6.00 23.44 -5.84
C GLY A 52 -6.82 24.71 -6.14
N SER A 53 -6.58 25.74 -5.34
CA SER A 53 -7.38 26.99 -5.35
C SER A 53 -7.27 27.79 -6.65
N MET A 54 -6.20 27.60 -7.42
CA MET A 54 -5.97 28.24 -8.73
C MET A 54 -6.14 27.27 -9.91
N GLY A 55 -6.74 26.07 -9.66
CA GLY A 55 -6.95 25.04 -10.68
C GLY A 55 -5.72 24.16 -10.99
N GLU A 56 -4.65 24.30 -10.20
CA GLU A 56 -3.52 23.36 -10.22
C GLU A 56 -3.92 22.01 -9.63
N LEU A 57 -3.26 20.95 -10.06
CA LEU A 57 -3.39 19.63 -9.48
C LEU A 57 -2.45 19.49 -8.29
N VAL A 58 -3.01 19.20 -7.14
CA VAL A 58 -2.29 18.97 -5.88
C VAL A 58 -2.44 17.51 -5.47
N TYR A 59 -1.36 16.92 -4.99
CA TYR A 59 -1.38 15.58 -4.41
C TYR A 59 -1.63 15.66 -2.92
N GLU A 60 -2.56 14.86 -2.45
CA GLU A 60 -2.92 14.78 -1.03
C GLU A 60 -2.93 13.33 -0.56
N GLY A 61 -2.27 13.08 0.57
CA GLY A 61 -2.32 11.78 1.22
C GLY A 61 -3.65 11.57 1.93
N ILE A 62 -4.20 10.37 1.85
CA ILE A 62 -5.44 9.96 2.51
C ILE A 62 -5.25 8.62 3.22
N ILE A 63 -5.99 8.44 4.31
CA ILE A 63 -6.09 7.17 5.03
C ILE A 63 -7.44 6.55 4.70
N MET A 64 -7.44 5.24 4.50
CA MET A 64 -8.63 4.44 4.30
C MET A 64 -8.55 3.18 5.15
N THR A 65 -9.70 2.70 5.60
CA THR A 65 -9.76 1.46 6.35
C THR A 65 -10.14 0.30 5.44
N VAL A 66 -9.38 -0.78 5.53
CA VAL A 66 -9.67 -2.06 4.88
C VAL A 66 -10.16 -3.03 5.94
N HIS A 67 -11.36 -3.54 5.75
CA HIS A 67 -11.87 -4.71 6.46
C HIS A 67 -11.67 -5.93 5.58
N LEU A 68 -10.99 -6.92 6.11
CA LEU A 68 -10.77 -8.21 5.46
C LEU A 68 -11.54 -9.29 6.19
N GLU A 69 -12.27 -10.09 5.43
CA GLU A 69 -13.00 -11.25 5.96
C GLU A 69 -12.66 -12.48 5.13
N LEU A 70 -12.33 -13.57 5.82
CA LEU A 70 -12.14 -14.91 5.26
C LEU A 70 -13.39 -15.73 5.56
N ARG A 71 -13.94 -16.36 4.54
CA ARG A 71 -15.10 -17.26 4.64
C ARG A 71 -14.88 -18.52 3.84
N GLU A 72 -15.43 -19.62 4.30
CA GLU A 72 -15.54 -20.83 3.48
C GLU A 72 -16.18 -20.50 2.13
N GLY A 73 -15.54 -20.93 1.04
CA GLY A 73 -15.94 -20.55 -0.31
C GLY A 73 -15.23 -21.34 -1.41
N GLU A 74 -14.96 -20.68 -2.53
CA GLU A 74 -14.38 -21.29 -3.72
C GLU A 74 -13.03 -20.66 -4.12
N GLY A 75 -12.34 -19.96 -3.18
CA GLY A 75 -11.07 -19.32 -3.41
C GLY A 75 -11.18 -18.02 -4.21
N ARG A 76 -12.28 -17.29 -4.08
CA ARG A 76 -12.51 -16.05 -4.82
C ARG A 76 -12.01 -14.85 -4.03
N LEU A 77 -11.44 -13.88 -4.74
CA LEU A 77 -11.21 -12.53 -4.23
C LEU A 77 -12.43 -11.67 -4.56
N LEU A 78 -13.13 -11.21 -3.54
CA LEU A 78 -14.30 -10.34 -3.62
C LEU A 78 -13.94 -8.97 -3.06
N ILE A 79 -14.07 -7.90 -3.85
CA ILE A 79 -13.72 -6.56 -3.42
C ILE A 79 -14.97 -5.68 -3.45
N ASN A 80 -15.32 -5.15 -2.28
CA ASN A 80 -16.41 -4.23 -2.08
C ASN A 80 -15.82 -2.85 -1.71
N THR A 81 -15.97 -1.88 -2.59
CA THR A 81 -15.44 -0.54 -2.39
C THR A 81 -16.44 0.52 -2.82
N GLU A 82 -16.53 1.61 -2.08
CA GLU A 82 -17.25 2.80 -2.56
C GLU A 82 -16.45 3.55 -3.61
N PRO A 83 -15.11 3.81 -3.44
CA PRO A 83 -14.28 4.30 -4.52
C PRO A 83 -14.08 3.20 -5.58
N LYS A 84 -14.00 3.58 -6.85
CA LYS A 84 -13.63 2.65 -7.91
C LYS A 84 -12.20 2.17 -7.68
N ILE A 85 -11.96 0.90 -7.92
CA ILE A 85 -10.62 0.32 -7.81
C ILE A 85 -9.99 0.12 -9.19
N GLY A 86 -8.67 0.35 -9.26
CA GLY A 86 -7.88 0.05 -10.45
C GLY A 86 -7.31 -1.37 -10.45
N ILE A 87 -6.62 -1.70 -11.52
CA ILE A 87 -6.02 -3.02 -11.76
C ILE A 87 -4.88 -3.29 -10.76
N ASP A 88 -4.14 -2.26 -10.38
CA ASP A 88 -2.96 -2.40 -9.51
C ASP A 88 -3.35 -2.86 -8.10
N LEU A 89 -4.46 -2.36 -7.55
CA LEU A 89 -4.95 -2.83 -6.25
C LEU A 89 -5.40 -4.29 -6.30
N GLN A 90 -6.09 -4.70 -7.38
CA GLN A 90 -6.49 -6.10 -7.57
C GLN A 90 -5.26 -7.02 -7.68
N THR A 91 -4.24 -6.58 -8.42
CA THR A 91 -2.98 -7.32 -8.58
C THR A 91 -2.28 -7.47 -7.23
N SER A 92 -2.21 -6.38 -6.44
CA SER A 92 -1.62 -6.39 -5.10
C SER A 92 -2.35 -7.35 -4.17
N ALA A 93 -3.69 -7.35 -4.18
CA ALA A 93 -4.49 -8.27 -3.38
C ALA A 93 -4.26 -9.74 -3.75
N ASN A 94 -4.16 -10.05 -5.05
CA ASN A 94 -3.83 -11.40 -5.50
C ASN A 94 -2.40 -11.82 -5.08
N THR A 95 -1.42 -10.91 -5.18
CA THR A 95 -0.05 -11.19 -4.71
C THR A 95 -0.01 -11.38 -3.20
N ALA A 96 -0.75 -10.56 -2.45
CA ALA A 96 -0.88 -10.70 -1.00
C ALA A 96 -1.43 -12.08 -0.59
N ILE A 97 -2.44 -12.59 -1.31
CA ILE A 97 -2.99 -13.94 -1.08
C ILE A 97 -1.91 -15.00 -1.28
N LEU A 98 -1.13 -14.91 -2.38
CA LEU A 98 -0.06 -15.88 -2.65
C LEU A 98 1.02 -15.88 -1.56
N VAL A 99 1.44 -14.70 -1.12
CA VAL A 99 2.44 -14.54 -0.07
C VAL A 99 1.91 -15.04 1.28
N ALA A 100 0.65 -14.74 1.62
CA ALA A 100 0.03 -15.22 2.85
C ALA A 100 -0.11 -16.75 2.87
N GLU A 101 -0.51 -17.39 1.75
CA GLU A 101 -0.54 -18.85 1.62
C GLU A 101 0.84 -19.47 1.83
N GLU A 102 1.90 -18.84 1.29
CA GLU A 102 3.28 -19.35 1.41
C GLU A 102 3.80 -19.24 2.85
N LEU A 103 3.61 -18.07 3.49
CA LEU A 103 4.12 -17.83 4.84
C LEU A 103 3.39 -18.65 5.91
N THR A 104 2.07 -18.81 5.78
CA THR A 104 1.27 -19.58 6.75
C THR A 104 1.23 -21.08 6.44
N ASN A 105 1.69 -21.49 5.26
CA ASN A 105 1.52 -22.84 4.73
C ASN A 105 0.04 -23.32 4.75
N GLN A 106 -0.89 -22.36 4.64
CA GLN A 106 -2.33 -22.61 4.59
C GLN A 106 -2.86 -22.26 3.19
N SER A 107 -3.75 -23.09 2.65
CA SER A 107 -4.34 -22.85 1.34
C SER A 107 -5.67 -22.14 1.44
N LEU A 108 -5.84 -21.06 0.71
CA LEU A 108 -7.08 -20.29 0.60
C LEU A 108 -7.99 -20.75 -0.56
N LYS A 109 -7.75 -21.92 -1.16
CA LYS A 109 -8.54 -22.43 -2.30
C LYS A 109 -10.00 -22.70 -1.98
N THR A 110 -10.31 -23.00 -0.73
CA THR A 110 -11.66 -23.22 -0.22
C THR A 110 -12.12 -22.07 0.68
N THR A 111 -11.47 -20.89 0.52
CA THR A 111 -11.73 -19.70 1.31
C THR A 111 -11.91 -18.51 0.40
N ASP A 112 -13.06 -17.88 0.41
CA ASP A 112 -13.28 -16.59 -0.24
C ASP A 112 -12.65 -15.48 0.62
N VAL A 113 -11.87 -14.62 -0.01
CA VAL A 113 -11.27 -13.42 0.60
C VAL A 113 -12.14 -12.22 0.22
N ILE A 114 -12.71 -11.57 1.22
CA ILE A 114 -13.59 -10.42 1.04
C ILE A 114 -12.89 -9.17 1.57
N LEU A 115 -12.58 -8.24 0.68
CA LEU A 115 -12.01 -6.94 1.01
C LEU A 115 -13.10 -5.87 0.93
N THR A 116 -13.32 -5.13 2.02
CA THR A 116 -14.17 -3.94 2.02
C THR A 116 -13.31 -2.73 2.33
N VAL A 117 -13.24 -1.79 1.39
CA VAL A 117 -12.47 -0.55 1.56
C VAL A 117 -13.43 0.60 1.83
N ILE A 118 -13.21 1.29 2.95
CA ILE A 118 -14.00 2.43 3.39
C ILE A 118 -13.08 3.66 3.37
N ALA A 119 -13.51 4.70 2.65
CA ALA A 119 -12.85 5.99 2.61
C ALA A 119 -13.72 7.04 3.31
N ASP A 120 -13.13 7.84 4.17
CA ASP A 120 -13.84 8.93 4.88
C ASP A 120 -14.14 10.15 3.99
N SER A 121 -13.62 10.16 2.77
CA SER A 121 -13.78 11.26 1.83
C SER A 121 -14.14 10.76 0.43
N GLU A 122 -14.80 11.60 -0.37
CA GLU A 122 -15.09 11.33 -1.77
C GLU A 122 -13.77 11.09 -2.54
N THR A 123 -13.44 9.83 -2.76
CA THR A 123 -12.32 9.39 -3.59
C THR A 123 -12.90 8.71 -4.82
N GLU A 124 -12.62 9.25 -6.01
CA GLU A 124 -13.21 8.71 -7.24
C GLU A 124 -12.58 7.37 -7.64
N ILE A 125 -11.26 7.24 -7.52
CA ILE A 125 -10.53 6.04 -7.92
C ILE A 125 -9.43 5.76 -6.90
N LEU A 126 -9.39 4.53 -6.42
CA LEU A 126 -8.29 3.97 -5.65
C LEU A 126 -7.49 3.04 -6.56
N ASP A 127 -6.31 3.45 -6.91
CA ASP A 127 -5.40 2.63 -7.72
C ASP A 127 -3.95 2.80 -7.24
N GLY A 128 -3.16 1.79 -7.53
CA GLY A 128 -1.75 1.73 -7.19
C GLY A 128 -1.39 0.53 -6.34
N PRO A 129 -0.20 -0.03 -6.57
CA PRO A 129 0.26 -1.26 -5.92
C PRO A 129 0.74 -1.03 -4.48
N SER A 130 0.74 0.19 -3.98
CA SER A 130 1.38 0.58 -2.70
C SER A 130 0.66 0.10 -1.44
N ALA A 131 -0.54 -0.46 -1.56
CA ALA A 131 -1.27 -1.09 -0.46
C ALA A 131 -0.88 -2.57 -0.25
N GLY A 132 0.00 -3.13 -1.08
CA GLY A 132 0.33 -4.55 -1.08
C GLY A 132 0.83 -5.08 0.27
N ALA A 133 1.74 -4.35 0.92
CA ALA A 133 2.23 -4.70 2.25
C ALA A 133 1.09 -4.77 3.28
N ALA A 134 0.26 -3.74 3.36
CA ALA A 134 -0.86 -3.68 4.30
C ALA A 134 -1.90 -4.78 4.05
N LEU A 135 -2.24 -5.06 2.79
CA LEU A 135 -3.15 -6.15 2.45
C LEU A 135 -2.60 -7.52 2.85
N THR A 136 -1.29 -7.71 2.75
CA THR A 136 -0.64 -8.96 3.17
C THR A 136 -0.68 -9.11 4.70
N VAL A 137 -0.38 -8.03 5.46
CA VAL A 137 -0.53 -8.03 6.92
C VAL A 137 -1.97 -8.34 7.33
N ALA A 138 -2.95 -7.71 6.67
CA ALA A 138 -4.36 -7.98 6.95
C ALA A 138 -4.73 -9.46 6.72
N LEU A 139 -4.23 -10.07 5.65
CA LEU A 139 -4.45 -11.50 5.38
C LEU A 139 -3.82 -12.39 6.45
N LEU A 140 -2.56 -12.13 6.80
CA LEU A 140 -1.85 -12.88 7.83
C LEU A 140 -2.57 -12.76 9.19
N ALA A 141 -2.95 -11.55 9.58
CA ALA A 141 -3.70 -11.30 10.80
C ALA A 141 -5.06 -12.03 10.83
N ALA A 142 -5.80 -12.02 9.71
CA ALA A 142 -7.07 -12.74 9.61
C ALA A 142 -6.91 -14.28 9.64
N ILE A 143 -5.82 -14.81 9.09
CA ILE A 143 -5.52 -16.26 9.12
C ILE A 143 -5.13 -16.71 10.52
N ASN A 144 -4.36 -15.87 11.25
CA ASN A 144 -3.82 -16.20 12.56
C ASN A 144 -4.73 -15.76 13.73
N ASP A 145 -5.83 -15.07 13.45
CA ASP A 145 -6.73 -14.46 14.44
C ASP A 145 -6.03 -13.42 15.34
N GLU A 146 -5.21 -12.58 14.72
CA GLU A 146 -4.40 -11.55 15.38
C GLU A 146 -4.88 -10.14 15.02
N THR A 147 -4.45 -9.15 15.79
CA THR A 147 -4.87 -7.75 15.62
C THR A 147 -3.67 -6.87 15.29
N ALA A 148 -3.81 -6.05 14.26
CA ALA A 148 -2.81 -5.05 13.89
C ALA A 148 -2.96 -3.77 14.75
N ASP A 149 -1.83 -3.16 15.14
CA ASP A 149 -1.81 -1.86 15.83
C ASP A 149 -2.25 -0.75 14.87
N PRO A 150 -3.37 -0.07 15.14
CA PRO A 150 -3.86 1.00 14.26
C PRO A 150 -2.97 2.26 14.28
N SER A 151 -2.05 2.38 15.23
CA SER A 151 -1.10 3.50 15.32
C SER A 151 0.15 3.30 14.45
N ILE A 152 0.31 2.12 13.83
CA ILE A 152 1.40 1.84 12.90
C ILE A 152 0.82 1.77 11.49
N LEU A 153 1.21 2.70 10.65
CA LEU A 153 0.81 2.73 9.24
C LEU A 153 1.96 2.26 8.36
N MET A 154 1.63 1.83 7.15
CA MET A 154 2.63 1.32 6.22
C MET A 154 2.31 1.63 4.78
N THR A 155 3.35 1.63 3.95
CA THR A 155 3.21 1.64 2.50
C THR A 155 4.30 0.77 1.87
N GLY A 156 3.96 0.12 0.78
CA GLY A 156 4.90 -0.73 0.05
C GLY A 156 4.17 -1.62 -0.95
N THR A 157 4.79 -1.88 -2.09
CA THR A 157 4.31 -2.95 -2.96
C THR A 157 4.72 -4.29 -2.34
N ILE A 158 3.98 -5.33 -2.65
CA ILE A 158 4.33 -6.71 -2.26
C ILE A 158 4.78 -7.49 -3.49
N ASN A 159 5.95 -8.10 -3.42
CA ASN A 159 6.44 -9.01 -4.43
C ASN A 159 6.11 -10.47 -4.06
N PRO A 160 6.04 -11.40 -5.04
CA PRO A 160 5.73 -12.79 -4.77
C PRO A 160 6.70 -13.52 -3.84
N ASP A 161 7.92 -13.00 -3.67
CA ASP A 161 8.93 -13.51 -2.73
C ASP A 161 8.82 -12.91 -1.32
N GLY A 162 7.80 -12.11 -1.06
CA GLY A 162 7.57 -11.44 0.22
C GLY A 162 8.40 -10.17 0.42
N SER A 163 9.22 -9.75 -0.55
CA SER A 163 9.95 -8.50 -0.46
C SER A 163 9.06 -7.28 -0.67
N ILE A 164 9.39 -6.17 0.00
CA ILE A 164 8.67 -4.90 -0.10
C ILE A 164 9.33 -4.04 -1.17
N GLY A 165 8.53 -3.58 -2.12
CA GLY A 165 9.02 -2.76 -3.23
C GLY A 165 8.67 -1.28 -3.06
N LYS A 166 9.43 -0.44 -3.78
CA LYS A 166 9.38 1.03 -3.71
C LYS A 166 8.04 1.60 -4.18
N VAL A 167 7.68 2.75 -3.60
CA VAL A 167 6.41 3.46 -3.88
C VAL A 167 6.65 4.95 -4.11
N GLY A 168 5.65 5.63 -4.67
CA GLY A 168 5.64 7.09 -4.80
C GLY A 168 4.77 7.78 -3.75
N GLY A 169 4.86 9.13 -3.71
CA GLY A 169 4.02 9.97 -2.86
C GLY A 169 4.31 9.81 -1.37
N LEU A 170 5.58 9.60 -1.00
CA LEU A 170 5.97 9.34 0.39
C LEU A 170 5.73 10.52 1.32
N ILE A 171 5.99 11.74 0.85
CA ILE A 171 5.74 12.96 1.64
C ILE A 171 4.25 13.10 1.96
N GLU A 172 3.40 12.98 0.95
CA GLU A 172 1.95 13.08 1.10
C GLU A 172 1.40 11.98 2.02
N LYS A 173 1.93 10.77 1.90
CA LYS A 173 1.58 9.64 2.74
C LYS A 173 2.03 9.82 4.18
N ALA A 174 3.27 10.25 4.41
CA ALA A 174 3.80 10.53 5.74
C ALA A 174 3.01 11.65 6.43
N LEU A 175 2.69 12.74 5.72
CA LEU A 175 1.84 13.80 6.23
C LEU A 175 0.43 13.31 6.61
N ALA A 176 -0.16 12.45 5.78
CA ALA A 176 -1.45 11.85 6.10
C ALA A 176 -1.36 10.94 7.32
N SER A 177 -0.31 10.15 7.45
CA SER A 177 -0.05 9.28 8.60
C SER A 177 0.11 10.10 9.89
N ALA A 178 0.91 11.17 9.84
CA ALA A 178 1.12 12.07 10.97
C ALA A 178 -0.17 12.78 11.41
N ARG A 179 -0.99 13.25 10.46
CA ARG A 179 -2.30 13.86 10.75
C ARG A 179 -3.33 12.87 11.29
N PHE A 180 -3.13 11.60 11.07
CA PHE A 180 -3.93 10.50 11.61
C PHE A 180 -3.49 10.10 13.03
N ASP A 181 -2.50 10.79 13.60
CA ASP A 181 -1.86 10.48 14.89
C ASP A 181 -1.17 9.10 14.92
N ALA A 182 -0.65 8.65 13.76
CA ALA A 182 0.20 7.47 13.71
C ALA A 182 1.50 7.73 14.47
N LYS A 183 2.02 6.71 15.15
CA LYS A 183 3.33 6.77 15.83
C LYS A 183 4.45 6.40 14.88
N GLU A 184 4.21 5.39 14.04
CA GLU A 184 5.19 4.84 13.12
C GLU A 184 4.62 4.77 11.71
N PHE A 185 5.49 5.02 10.73
CA PHE A 185 5.18 4.83 9.33
C PHE A 185 6.25 3.98 8.66
N LEU A 186 5.90 2.73 8.34
CA LEU A 186 6.78 1.78 7.70
C LEU A 186 6.86 2.07 6.20
N VAL A 187 8.08 2.27 5.72
CA VAL A 187 8.39 2.59 4.31
C VAL A 187 9.36 1.57 3.73
N PRO A 188 9.37 1.36 2.40
CA PRO A 188 10.35 0.47 1.79
C PRO A 188 11.79 0.94 2.04
N TYR A 189 12.71 -0.01 2.10
CA TYR A 189 14.15 0.25 2.26
C TYR A 189 14.67 1.28 1.25
N GLU A 190 15.57 2.17 1.68
CA GLU A 190 16.08 3.33 0.95
C GLU A 190 15.00 4.34 0.55
N GLN A 191 13.92 4.46 1.31
CA GLN A 191 12.84 5.43 1.06
C GLN A 191 12.48 6.28 2.31
N SER A 192 13.33 6.34 3.32
CA SER A 192 13.24 7.33 4.41
C SER A 192 13.56 8.75 3.96
N VAL A 193 14.14 8.89 2.74
CA VAL A 193 14.46 10.18 2.12
C VAL A 193 13.63 10.38 0.85
N ALA A 194 13.27 11.63 0.56
CA ALA A 194 12.50 12.00 -0.63
C ALA A 194 13.11 13.20 -1.35
N VAL A 195 12.82 13.31 -2.65
CA VAL A 195 13.19 14.50 -3.45
C VAL A 195 12.02 15.45 -3.48
N VAL A 196 12.22 16.65 -2.94
CA VAL A 196 11.28 17.77 -3.08
C VAL A 196 11.84 18.81 -4.03
N TYR A 197 10.96 19.54 -4.67
CA TYR A 197 11.34 20.60 -5.60
C TYR A 197 11.11 21.95 -4.92
N LYS A 198 12.19 22.57 -4.40
CA LYS A 198 12.12 23.92 -3.83
C LYS A 198 12.18 24.99 -4.92
N THR A 199 11.27 25.94 -4.85
CA THR A 199 11.21 27.09 -5.74
C THR A 199 11.91 28.28 -5.08
N GLU A 200 12.94 28.81 -5.74
CA GLU A 200 13.65 30.03 -5.34
C GLU A 200 13.26 31.18 -6.26
N GLU A 201 12.81 32.27 -5.69
CA GLU A 201 12.57 33.52 -6.43
C GLU A 201 13.73 34.47 -6.24
N THR A 202 14.29 34.95 -7.34
CA THR A 202 15.32 35.97 -7.34
C THR A 202 14.86 37.19 -8.12
N HIS A 203 15.20 38.38 -7.63
CA HIS A 203 14.81 39.66 -8.23
C HIS A 203 16.07 40.42 -8.69
N PRO A 204 16.70 40.01 -9.82
CA PRO A 204 17.98 40.58 -10.26
C PRO A 204 17.85 42.02 -10.76
N ALA A 205 16.64 42.49 -11.09
CA ALA A 205 16.36 43.89 -11.51
C ALA A 205 14.91 44.25 -11.18
N PRO A 206 14.57 45.56 -11.09
CA PRO A 206 13.22 46.01 -10.90
C PRO A 206 12.28 45.48 -11.99
N GLY A 207 11.22 44.78 -11.60
CA GLY A 207 10.22 44.17 -12.48
C GLY A 207 10.63 42.84 -13.13
N LEU A 208 11.79 42.27 -12.77
CA LEU A 208 12.25 40.96 -13.25
C LEU A 208 12.27 39.96 -12.04
N THR A 209 11.41 38.97 -12.10
CA THR A 209 11.43 37.83 -11.16
C THR A 209 11.89 36.60 -11.93
N ILE A 210 12.93 35.95 -11.44
CA ILE A 210 13.38 34.65 -11.96
C ILE A 210 12.98 33.61 -10.92
N ILE A 211 12.18 32.63 -11.36
CA ILE A 211 11.76 31.49 -10.57
C ILE A 211 12.63 30.29 -10.98
N THR A 212 13.37 29.75 -10.05
CA THR A 212 14.22 28.57 -10.28
C THR A 212 13.75 27.43 -9.37
N THR A 213 13.49 26.28 -9.95
CA THR A 213 13.13 25.07 -9.20
C THR A 213 14.35 24.15 -9.11
N LYS A 214 14.75 23.78 -7.90
CA LYS A 214 15.87 22.88 -7.64
C LYS A 214 15.39 21.65 -6.89
N PRO A 215 15.82 20.43 -7.29
CA PRO A 215 15.59 19.25 -6.47
C PRO A 215 16.44 19.32 -5.21
N GLU A 216 15.84 19.01 -4.08
CA GLU A 216 16.48 18.88 -2.77
C GLU A 216 16.12 17.53 -2.17
N LEU A 217 17.11 16.82 -1.65
CA LEU A 217 16.89 15.58 -0.93
C LEU A 217 16.60 15.95 0.53
N ILE A 218 15.49 15.49 1.04
CA ILE A 218 15.08 15.73 2.42
C ILE A 218 14.85 14.40 3.13
N ASP A 219 15.14 14.37 4.41
CA ASP A 219 14.71 13.32 5.31
C ASP A 219 13.23 13.51 5.61
N ILE A 220 12.44 12.43 5.51
CA ILE A 220 10.98 12.52 5.67
C ILE A 220 10.60 12.80 7.11
N GLU A 221 11.29 12.21 8.09
CA GLU A 221 11.03 12.42 9.51
C GLU A 221 11.31 13.86 9.91
N ASP A 222 12.46 14.43 9.45
CA ASP A 222 12.79 15.84 9.69
C ASP A 222 11.75 16.76 9.04
N TYR A 223 11.29 16.44 7.82
CA TYR A 223 10.23 17.21 7.16
C TYR A 223 8.91 17.20 7.94
N ILE A 224 8.49 16.04 8.44
CA ILE A 224 7.27 15.90 9.25
C ILE A 224 7.38 16.67 10.55
N ARG A 225 8.58 16.68 11.17
CA ARG A 225 8.86 17.46 12.39
C ARG A 225 8.79 18.97 12.13
N ASP A 226 9.31 19.43 10.98
CA ASP A 226 9.23 20.84 10.57
C ASP A 226 7.79 21.29 10.32
N GLU A 227 6.91 20.37 9.85
CA GLU A 227 5.46 20.60 9.73
C GLU A 227 4.70 20.56 11.08
N GLY A 228 5.41 20.28 12.19
CA GLY A 228 4.87 20.31 13.56
C GLY A 228 4.24 19.00 14.03
N TYR A 229 4.58 17.88 13.43
CA TYR A 229 4.11 16.55 13.80
C TYR A 229 5.26 15.67 14.32
N GLU A 230 4.91 14.61 15.05
CA GLU A 230 5.82 13.53 15.45
C GLU A 230 5.41 12.26 14.71
N LEU A 231 6.34 11.61 14.01
CA LEU A 231 6.12 10.36 13.29
C LEU A 231 7.48 9.70 13.06
N ASP A 232 7.65 8.50 13.56
CA ASP A 232 8.85 7.71 13.32
C ASP A 232 8.78 7.05 11.94
N ILE A 233 9.83 7.22 11.12
CA ILE A 233 9.92 6.62 9.79
C ILE A 233 10.84 5.40 9.86
N ILE A 234 10.28 4.22 9.63
CA ILE A 234 10.99 2.94 9.74
C ILE A 234 11.09 2.26 8.37
N GLU A 235 12.32 1.98 7.94
CA GLU A 235 12.56 1.26 6.70
C GLU A 235 12.41 -0.25 6.89
N VAL A 236 11.71 -0.91 5.95
CA VAL A 236 11.47 -2.35 5.95
C VAL A 236 11.80 -2.97 4.59
N ASN A 237 12.31 -4.21 4.60
CA ASN A 237 12.72 -4.92 3.39
C ASN A 237 11.72 -5.99 2.95
N ASN A 238 11.05 -6.62 3.90
CA ASN A 238 10.19 -7.77 3.63
C ASN A 238 8.95 -7.76 4.53
N ILE A 239 7.99 -8.58 4.16
CA ILE A 239 6.69 -8.61 4.83
C ILE A 239 6.75 -9.19 6.24
N VAL A 240 7.73 -10.02 6.57
CA VAL A 240 7.88 -10.57 7.92
C VAL A 240 8.29 -9.47 8.88
N GLU A 241 9.26 -8.61 8.51
CA GLU A 241 9.63 -7.41 9.30
C GLU A 241 8.40 -6.51 9.53
N VAL A 242 7.59 -6.27 8.49
CA VAL A 242 6.36 -5.46 8.60
C VAL A 242 5.37 -6.09 9.56
N TYR A 243 5.14 -7.39 9.41
CA TYR A 243 4.17 -8.14 10.22
C TYR A 243 4.55 -8.13 11.70
N ASP A 244 5.81 -8.44 12.02
CA ASP A 244 6.34 -8.47 13.38
C ASP A 244 6.27 -7.08 14.05
N SER A 245 6.39 -6.00 13.26
CA SER A 245 6.28 -4.63 13.80
C SER A 245 4.84 -4.19 14.08
N VAL A 246 3.88 -4.75 13.35
CA VAL A 246 2.49 -4.24 13.35
C VAL A 246 1.55 -5.06 14.22
N ILE A 247 1.83 -6.34 14.44
CA ILE A 247 0.94 -7.21 15.23
C ILE A 247 1.10 -6.91 16.72
N LEU A 248 -0.03 -6.71 17.39
CA LEU A 248 -0.08 -6.52 18.84
C LEU A 248 0.30 -7.82 19.55
N GLU A 249 1.26 -7.77 20.46
CA GLU A 249 1.54 -8.88 21.38
C GLU A 249 0.35 -9.03 22.35
N GLU A 250 -0.20 -10.25 22.50
CA GLU A 250 -1.25 -10.57 23.48
C GLU A 250 -0.74 -10.50 24.93
#